data_95243c2f5f19455b0d042ea203d7e14a
#
_entry.id   95243c2f5f19455b0d042ea203d7e14a
#
_cell.length_a   1.000
_cell.length_b   1.000
_cell.length_c   1.000
_cell.angle_alpha   90.00
_cell.angle_beta   90.00
_cell.angle_gamma   90.00
#
_symmetry.space_group_name_H-M   'P 1'
#
loop_
_entity.id
_entity.type
_entity.pdbx_description
1 polymer ?
#
loop_
_entity_poly.entity_id
_entity_poly.type
_entity_poly.pdbx_seq_one_letter_code
_entity_poly.pdbx_strand_id
1 'polypeptide(L)'
;IKNIDYSQHNIIYNIINMHNDGNAFDCDMTYSRGNFYGVFNVTDIDGNKKNIEIPQPAIKMDVYPQYDDVVKLEPTGNIPLEDNNINSMMVDLPFVISPPNAPSMKEVKKGSNIIANRFASYYPISDLIYSYMHWMSECYRVLKEDGVLVWKTQNTITGSKFLPTEELSWLFAEQNGFEVLDKFTLLAKQRLISGKVKQQQHARNYSSTFWVFKKSKKKSI
;
A
#
# COMPACT_ATOMS: atom_id res chain seq x y z
N ILE A 1 10.98 17.64 7.93
CA ILE A 1 10.21 16.65 7.15
C ILE A 1 8.76 17.13 7.10
N LYS A 2 8.17 17.11 5.89
CA LYS A 2 6.75 17.41 5.68
C LYS A 2 6.01 16.11 5.45
N ASN A 3 4.77 16.04 5.90
CA ASN A 3 3.91 14.88 5.71
C ASN A 3 3.17 14.87 4.36
N ILE A 4 3.64 15.68 3.40
CA ILE A 4 3.08 15.80 2.04
C ILE A 4 4.21 15.91 1.03
N ASP A 5 4.14 15.18 -0.08
CA ASP A 5 5.11 15.22 -1.16
C ASP A 5 4.54 14.77 -2.50
N TYR A 6 5.20 15.11 -3.61
CA TYR A 6 4.95 14.55 -4.94
C TYR A 6 5.77 13.30 -5.24
N SER A 7 6.76 12.98 -4.41
CA SER A 7 7.64 11.81 -4.55
C SER A 7 7.32 10.76 -3.50
N GLN A 8 6.81 9.61 -3.93
CA GLN A 8 6.60 8.48 -3.02
C GLN A 8 7.92 7.98 -2.42
N HIS A 9 9.02 8.04 -3.16
CA HIS A 9 10.32 7.62 -2.64
C HIS A 9 10.80 8.55 -1.53
N ASN A 10 10.57 9.86 -1.65
CA ASN A 10 10.88 10.79 -0.58
C ASN A 10 10.03 10.54 0.68
N ILE A 11 8.74 10.22 0.50
CA ILE A 11 7.86 9.85 1.62
C ILE A 11 8.39 8.59 2.31
N ILE A 12 8.66 7.51 1.56
CA ILE A 12 9.15 6.24 2.13
C ILE A 12 10.50 6.45 2.83
N TYR A 13 11.42 7.20 2.21
CA TYR A 13 12.70 7.55 2.82
C TYR A 13 12.53 8.27 4.15
N ASN A 14 11.61 9.23 4.22
CA ASN A 14 11.31 9.97 5.45
C ASN A 14 10.68 9.05 6.51
N ILE A 15 9.76 8.17 6.12
CA ILE A 15 9.14 7.20 7.04
C ILE A 15 10.21 6.27 7.63
N ILE A 16 11.11 5.73 6.81
CA ILE A 16 12.20 4.86 7.28
C ILE A 16 13.07 5.57 8.30
N ASN A 17 13.47 6.80 8.02
CA ASN A 17 14.34 7.57 8.94
C ASN A 17 13.64 7.98 10.22
N MET A 18 12.33 8.23 10.20
CA MET A 18 11.58 8.67 11.39
C MET A 18 11.07 7.51 12.25
N HIS A 19 10.71 6.40 11.63
CA HIS A 19 9.93 5.35 12.30
C HIS A 19 10.56 3.95 12.19
N ASN A 20 11.70 3.81 11.52
CA ASN A 20 12.41 2.53 11.38
C ASN A 20 13.94 2.69 11.52
N ASP A 21 14.39 3.73 12.25
CA ASP A 21 15.80 4.00 12.55
C ASP A 21 16.75 4.01 11.34
N GLY A 22 16.24 4.35 10.15
CA GLY A 22 16.99 4.32 8.89
C GLY A 22 17.20 2.91 8.31
N ASN A 23 16.67 1.86 8.95
CA ASN A 23 16.83 0.48 8.49
C ASN A 23 15.85 0.10 7.37
N ALA A 24 16.20 -0.93 6.59
CA ALA A 24 15.26 -1.56 5.68
C ALA A 24 14.00 -2.06 6.40
N PHE A 25 12.88 -2.14 5.69
CA PHE A 25 11.75 -2.91 6.21
C PHE A 25 12.14 -4.40 6.29
N ASP A 26 11.68 -5.09 7.34
CA ASP A 26 11.89 -6.54 7.45
C ASP A 26 11.13 -7.27 6.32
N CYS A 27 9.93 -6.79 6.00
CA CYS A 27 9.07 -7.42 5.01
C CYS A 27 8.31 -6.39 4.14
N ASP A 28 8.16 -6.71 2.84
CA ASP A 28 7.15 -6.11 1.96
C ASP A 28 6.26 -7.23 1.42
N MET A 29 4.98 -7.24 1.80
CA MET A 29 4.02 -8.26 1.38
C MET A 29 3.35 -7.96 0.04
N THR A 30 3.67 -6.83 -0.57
CA THR A 30 3.13 -6.36 -1.85
C THR A 30 4.25 -5.91 -2.80
N TYR A 31 5.36 -6.65 -2.76
CA TYR A 31 6.63 -6.26 -3.36
C TYR A 31 6.57 -5.99 -4.86
N SER A 32 5.75 -6.73 -5.61
CA SER A 32 5.60 -6.60 -7.07
C SER A 32 6.96 -6.65 -7.79
N ARG A 33 7.45 -5.52 -8.29
CA ARG A 33 8.78 -5.37 -8.91
C ARG A 33 9.78 -4.59 -8.04
N GLY A 34 9.45 -4.34 -6.79
CA GLY A 34 10.33 -3.61 -5.88
C GLY A 34 10.53 -2.13 -6.24
N ASN A 35 9.56 -1.50 -6.90
CA ASN A 35 9.67 -0.12 -7.38
C ASN A 35 9.80 0.93 -6.25
N PHE A 36 9.64 0.54 -5.00
CA PHE A 36 9.85 1.42 -3.85
C PHE A 36 11.32 1.51 -3.43
N TYR A 37 12.16 0.57 -3.85
CA TYR A 37 13.49 0.31 -3.32
C TYR A 37 14.58 0.60 -4.35
N GLY A 38 15.72 1.12 -3.91
CA GLY A 38 16.86 1.46 -4.74
C GLY A 38 17.36 2.88 -4.54
N VAL A 39 18.16 3.35 -5.48
CA VAL A 39 18.73 4.71 -5.47
C VAL A 39 17.90 5.63 -6.36
N PHE A 40 17.48 6.76 -5.82
CA PHE A 40 16.60 7.70 -6.50
C PHE A 40 17.09 9.14 -6.40
N ASN A 41 17.04 9.86 -7.53
CA ASN A 41 17.13 11.30 -7.55
C ASN A 41 15.73 11.89 -7.37
N VAL A 42 15.43 12.44 -6.20
CA VAL A 42 14.12 12.99 -5.88
C VAL A 42 14.14 14.49 -5.80
N THR A 43 13.02 15.10 -6.15
CA THR A 43 12.76 16.51 -5.88
C THR A 43 11.59 16.56 -4.91
N ASP A 44 11.84 17.14 -3.72
CA ASP A 44 10.80 17.27 -2.69
C ASP A 44 9.75 18.34 -3.06
N ILE A 45 8.73 18.48 -2.21
CA ILE A 45 7.64 19.43 -2.43
C ILE A 45 8.11 20.89 -2.45
N ASP A 46 9.26 21.19 -1.83
CA ASP A 46 9.87 22.53 -1.82
C ASP A 46 10.80 22.78 -3.01
N GLY A 47 10.99 21.79 -3.88
CA GLY A 47 11.85 21.87 -5.05
C GLY A 47 13.32 21.48 -4.79
N ASN A 48 13.67 21.04 -3.58
CA ASN A 48 15.03 20.62 -3.27
C ASN A 48 15.33 19.26 -3.89
N LYS A 49 16.47 19.16 -4.55
CA LYS A 49 16.93 17.90 -5.16
C LYS A 49 17.87 17.17 -4.20
N LYS A 50 17.67 15.87 -4.06
CA LYS A 50 18.55 15.00 -3.26
C LYS A 50 18.61 13.59 -3.83
N ASN A 51 19.74 12.93 -3.60
CA ASN A 51 19.89 11.50 -3.82
C ASN A 51 19.51 10.78 -2.54
N ILE A 52 18.66 9.78 -2.64
CA ILE A 52 18.24 8.94 -1.54
C ILE A 52 18.42 7.48 -1.92
N GLU A 53 18.68 6.65 -0.93
CA GLU A 53 18.67 5.21 -1.06
C GLU A 53 17.60 4.64 -0.14
N ILE A 54 16.75 3.78 -0.70
CA ILE A 54 15.75 3.01 0.04
C ILE A 54 16.18 1.56 -0.04
N PRO A 55 16.63 0.98 1.08
CA PRO A 55 17.17 -0.38 1.08
C PRO A 55 16.07 -1.42 0.81
N GLN A 56 16.47 -2.56 0.20
CA GLN A 56 15.56 -3.67 -0.10
C GLN A 56 15.07 -4.34 1.18
N PRO A 57 13.81 -4.78 1.26
CA PRO A 57 13.32 -5.57 2.37
C PRO A 57 13.99 -6.96 2.37
N ALA A 58 14.19 -7.51 3.57
CA ALA A 58 14.77 -8.84 3.72
C ALA A 58 13.80 -9.93 3.22
N ILE A 59 12.50 -9.76 3.47
CA ILE A 59 11.44 -10.70 3.09
C ILE A 59 10.56 -10.00 2.06
N LYS A 60 10.43 -10.64 0.89
CA LYS A 60 9.63 -10.14 -0.24
C LYS A 60 8.49 -11.10 -0.51
N MET A 61 7.27 -10.60 -0.53
CA MET A 61 6.07 -11.39 -0.79
C MET A 61 5.15 -10.69 -1.78
N ASP A 62 4.35 -11.44 -2.51
CA ASP A 62 3.31 -10.91 -3.40
C ASP A 62 2.32 -12.03 -3.76
N VAL A 63 1.07 -11.68 -4.06
CA VAL A 63 0.09 -12.63 -4.61
C VAL A 63 0.40 -12.98 -6.06
N TYR A 64 1.12 -12.11 -6.78
CA TYR A 64 1.60 -12.30 -8.16
C TYR A 64 3.10 -12.04 -8.26
N PRO A 65 3.96 -12.94 -7.73
CA PRO A 65 5.41 -12.79 -7.77
C PRO A 65 5.93 -12.50 -9.17
N GLN A 66 6.82 -11.52 -9.29
CA GLN A 66 7.45 -11.14 -10.55
C GLN A 66 8.89 -11.67 -10.65
N TYR A 67 9.44 -12.20 -9.55
CA TYR A 67 10.80 -12.74 -9.42
C TYR A 67 10.78 -14.01 -8.57
N ASP A 68 11.76 -14.89 -8.77
CA ASP A 68 11.85 -16.19 -8.09
C ASP A 68 12.16 -16.08 -6.59
N ASP A 69 12.73 -14.95 -6.15
CA ASP A 69 13.05 -14.66 -4.74
C ASP A 69 11.89 -14.01 -3.99
N VAL A 70 10.72 -13.86 -4.61
CA VAL A 70 9.49 -13.33 -4.01
C VAL A 70 8.57 -14.47 -3.62
N VAL A 71 8.24 -14.58 -2.35
CA VAL A 71 7.33 -15.61 -1.83
C VAL A 71 5.91 -15.34 -2.29
N LYS A 72 5.27 -16.35 -2.87
CA LYS A 72 3.88 -16.26 -3.29
C LYS A 72 2.94 -16.30 -2.08
N LEU A 73 2.04 -15.31 -1.99
CA LEU A 73 0.92 -15.28 -1.05
C LEU A 73 -0.36 -15.79 -1.73
N GLU A 74 -1.15 -16.56 -0.98
CA GLU A 74 -2.52 -16.87 -1.41
C GLU A 74 -3.44 -15.73 -0.98
N PRO A 75 -4.37 -15.26 -1.84
CA PRO A 75 -5.18 -14.05 -1.57
C PRO A 75 -6.01 -14.07 -0.29
N THR A 76 -6.34 -15.26 0.21
CA THR A 76 -7.09 -15.48 1.45
C THR A 76 -6.31 -16.33 2.47
N GLY A 77 -5.01 -16.53 2.20
CA GLY A 77 -4.11 -17.28 3.08
C GLY A 77 -3.55 -16.42 4.20
N ASN A 78 -2.77 -17.05 5.06
CA ASN A 78 -2.02 -16.33 6.10
C ASN A 78 -0.65 -15.91 5.57
N ILE A 79 -0.08 -14.87 6.14
CA ILE A 79 1.34 -14.54 5.94
C ILE A 79 2.17 -15.70 6.51
N PRO A 80 3.09 -16.33 5.71
CA PRO A 80 3.86 -17.48 6.14
C PRO A 80 5.02 -17.11 7.08
N LEU A 81 4.68 -16.40 8.15
CA LEU A 81 5.55 -15.99 9.24
C LEU A 81 4.86 -16.32 10.57
N GLU A 82 5.68 -16.63 11.57
CA GLU A 82 5.21 -16.83 12.93
C GLU A 82 4.65 -15.55 13.53
N ASP A 83 3.87 -15.68 14.60
CA ASP A 83 3.38 -14.55 15.38
C ASP A 83 4.55 -13.78 15.99
N ASN A 84 4.46 -12.44 15.98
CA ASN A 84 5.48 -11.56 16.55
C ASN A 84 6.90 -11.83 16.01
N ASN A 85 7.02 -12.00 14.72
CA ASN A 85 8.26 -12.40 14.04
C ASN A 85 9.10 -11.23 13.55
N ILE A 86 8.48 -10.17 13.01
CA ILE A 86 9.16 -9.05 12.33
C ILE A 86 8.91 -7.72 13.03
N ASN A 87 9.82 -6.74 12.81
CA ASN A 87 9.74 -5.42 13.44
C ASN A 87 9.10 -4.38 12.52
N SER A 88 9.16 -4.55 11.19
CA SER A 88 8.65 -3.56 10.25
C SER A 88 8.13 -4.19 8.97
N MET A 89 7.05 -3.60 8.42
CA MET A 89 6.40 -4.11 7.21
C MET A 89 5.88 -2.96 6.33
N MET A 90 6.04 -3.12 5.01
CA MET A 90 5.42 -2.28 3.98
C MET A 90 4.27 -3.03 3.29
N VAL A 91 3.15 -2.33 3.05
CA VAL A 91 1.95 -2.85 2.38
C VAL A 91 1.36 -1.81 1.44
N ASP A 92 1.14 -2.16 0.17
CA ASP A 92 0.44 -1.36 -0.87
C ASP A 92 -0.59 -2.23 -1.57
N LEU A 93 -1.69 -2.55 -0.88
CA LEU A 93 -2.76 -3.36 -1.47
C LEU A 93 -3.45 -2.63 -2.62
N PRO A 94 -3.93 -3.36 -3.63
CA PRO A 94 -4.76 -2.78 -4.67
C PRO A 94 -6.00 -2.09 -4.09
N PHE A 95 -6.38 -0.97 -4.68
CA PHE A 95 -7.61 -0.23 -4.35
C PHE A 95 -8.58 -0.16 -5.53
N VAL A 96 -8.30 -0.89 -6.62
CA VAL A 96 -9.11 -0.92 -7.83
C VAL A 96 -10.22 -1.94 -7.69
N ILE A 97 -11.46 -1.53 -7.98
CA ILE A 97 -12.61 -2.40 -8.04
C ILE A 97 -13.05 -2.47 -9.50
N SER A 98 -13.00 -3.67 -10.08
CA SER A 98 -13.33 -3.92 -11.48
C SER A 98 -14.22 -5.15 -11.61
N PRO A 99 -15.37 -5.05 -12.32
CA PRO A 99 -16.20 -6.22 -12.59
C PRO A 99 -15.42 -7.28 -13.40
N PRO A 100 -15.76 -8.58 -13.25
CA PRO A 100 -15.04 -9.68 -13.91
C PRO A 100 -14.95 -9.55 -15.43
N ASN A 101 -15.95 -8.91 -16.06
CA ASN A 101 -16.00 -8.68 -17.51
C ASN A 101 -15.37 -7.36 -17.95
N ALA A 102 -14.80 -6.57 -17.04
CA ALA A 102 -14.11 -5.34 -17.41
C ALA A 102 -12.88 -5.67 -18.27
N PRO A 103 -12.51 -4.78 -19.21
CA PRO A 103 -11.29 -4.97 -20.01
C PRO A 103 -10.02 -5.15 -19.16
N SER A 104 -10.01 -4.60 -17.94
CA SER A 104 -8.93 -4.75 -16.95
C SER A 104 -8.84 -6.15 -16.35
N MET A 105 -9.92 -6.97 -16.45
CA MET A 105 -10.02 -8.32 -15.88
C MET A 105 -9.99 -9.42 -16.94
N LYS A 106 -10.13 -9.07 -18.23
CA LYS A 106 -10.01 -10.06 -19.31
C LYS A 106 -8.55 -10.48 -19.43
N GLU A 107 -8.34 -11.78 -19.64
CA GLU A 107 -7.02 -12.32 -19.98
C GLU A 107 -6.34 -11.41 -21.01
N VAL A 108 -5.28 -10.79 -20.58
CA VAL A 108 -4.59 -9.80 -21.37
C VAL A 108 -3.70 -10.56 -22.32
N LYS A 109 -3.95 -10.43 -23.60
CA LYS A 109 -2.96 -10.82 -24.62
C LYS A 109 -1.64 -10.21 -24.26
N LYS A 110 -0.60 -11.06 -24.15
CA LYS A 110 0.77 -10.72 -23.80
C LYS A 110 1.15 -9.30 -24.27
N GLY A 111 1.29 -8.36 -23.34
CA GLY A 111 1.79 -7.01 -23.62
C GLY A 111 0.81 -5.83 -23.51
N SER A 112 -0.50 -6.03 -23.33
CA SER A 112 -1.48 -4.95 -23.52
C SER A 112 -2.06 -4.28 -22.25
N ASN A 113 -1.87 -4.82 -21.05
CA ASN A 113 -2.35 -4.17 -19.83
C ASN A 113 -1.49 -4.49 -18.60
N ILE A 114 -0.64 -3.56 -18.23
CA ILE A 114 0.30 -3.67 -17.09
C ILE A 114 -0.45 -3.84 -15.77
N ILE A 115 -1.64 -3.21 -15.62
CA ILE A 115 -2.41 -3.23 -14.37
C ILE A 115 -2.96 -4.63 -14.10
N ALA A 116 -3.58 -5.27 -15.08
CA ALA A 116 -4.18 -6.60 -14.92
C ALA A 116 -3.13 -7.70 -14.68
N ASN A 117 -1.89 -7.51 -15.18
CA ASN A 117 -0.82 -8.49 -15.06
C ASN A 117 -0.01 -8.38 -13.77
N ARG A 118 -0.14 -7.29 -13.04
CA ARG A 118 0.72 -6.95 -11.88
C ARG A 118 -0.04 -6.66 -10.60
N PHE A 119 -1.32 -6.33 -10.71
CA PHE A 119 -2.12 -5.92 -9.57
C PHE A 119 -3.44 -6.68 -9.57
N ALA A 120 -3.78 -7.24 -8.41
CA ALA A 120 -5.11 -7.75 -8.18
C ALA A 120 -6.13 -6.60 -8.25
N SER A 121 -7.36 -6.92 -8.59
CA SER A 121 -8.50 -6.03 -8.43
C SER A 121 -9.62 -6.79 -7.74
N TYR A 122 -10.47 -6.05 -7.05
CA TYR A 122 -11.54 -6.64 -6.27
C TYR A 122 -12.88 -6.50 -7.02
N TYR A 123 -13.80 -7.43 -6.77
CA TYR A 123 -15.19 -7.35 -7.17
C TYR A 123 -15.99 -8.47 -6.49
N PRO A 124 -17.06 -8.14 -5.77
CA PRO A 124 -17.61 -6.79 -5.50
C PRO A 124 -16.80 -5.98 -4.49
N ILE A 125 -17.33 -4.84 -4.04
CA ILE A 125 -16.69 -3.96 -3.02
C ILE A 125 -16.38 -4.72 -1.72
N SER A 126 -17.25 -5.67 -1.33
CA SER A 126 -17.05 -6.51 -0.16
C SER A 126 -15.72 -7.28 -0.16
N ASP A 127 -15.23 -7.66 -1.33
CA ASP A 127 -13.96 -8.39 -1.44
C ASP A 127 -12.77 -7.50 -1.09
N LEU A 128 -12.82 -6.21 -1.47
CA LEU A 128 -11.81 -5.24 -1.04
C LEU A 128 -11.86 -5.05 0.47
N ILE A 129 -13.04 -4.83 1.03
CA ILE A 129 -13.23 -4.64 2.46
C ILE A 129 -12.72 -5.85 3.24
N TYR A 130 -13.13 -7.07 2.83
CA TYR A 130 -12.69 -8.30 3.45
C TYR A 130 -11.16 -8.47 3.36
N SER A 131 -10.58 -8.22 2.20
CA SER A 131 -9.12 -8.30 2.00
C SER A 131 -8.36 -7.32 2.91
N TYR A 132 -8.84 -6.07 3.03
CA TYR A 132 -8.21 -5.08 3.90
C TYR A 132 -8.30 -5.47 5.38
N MET A 133 -9.45 -5.98 5.83
CA MET A 133 -9.62 -6.50 7.19
C MET A 133 -8.70 -7.68 7.47
N HIS A 134 -8.67 -8.65 6.56
CA HIS A 134 -7.86 -9.86 6.69
C HIS A 134 -6.37 -9.53 6.78
N TRP A 135 -5.85 -8.78 5.80
CA TRP A 135 -4.43 -8.44 5.76
C TRP A 135 -4.00 -7.52 6.91
N MET A 136 -4.87 -6.61 7.36
CA MET A 136 -4.59 -5.81 8.55
C MET A 136 -4.42 -6.69 9.79
N SER A 137 -5.28 -7.70 9.96
CA SER A 137 -5.19 -8.66 11.05
C SER A 137 -3.92 -9.51 10.98
N GLU A 138 -3.54 -9.97 9.78
CA GLU A 138 -2.33 -10.74 9.56
C GLU A 138 -1.05 -9.90 9.82
N CYS A 139 -1.04 -8.64 9.38
CA CYS A 139 0.05 -7.72 9.70
C CYS A 139 0.19 -7.54 11.22
N TYR A 140 -0.93 -7.39 11.94
CA TYR A 140 -0.90 -7.31 13.40
C TYR A 140 -0.35 -8.59 14.03
N ARG A 141 -0.74 -9.76 13.53
CA ARG A 141 -0.28 -11.05 14.04
C ARG A 141 1.25 -11.19 13.91
N VAL A 142 1.81 -10.93 12.74
CA VAL A 142 3.24 -11.18 12.46
C VAL A 142 4.18 -10.11 12.99
N LEU A 143 3.71 -8.88 13.17
CA LEU A 143 4.52 -7.82 13.76
C LEU A 143 4.78 -8.07 15.26
N LYS A 144 5.99 -7.79 15.70
CA LYS A 144 6.34 -7.73 17.12
C LYS A 144 5.66 -6.56 17.80
N GLU A 145 5.63 -6.59 19.11
CA GLU A 145 5.27 -5.43 19.91
C GLU A 145 6.19 -4.24 19.57
N ASP A 146 5.62 -3.05 19.50
CA ASP A 146 6.25 -1.83 18.99
C ASP A 146 6.65 -1.87 17.49
N GLY A 147 6.34 -2.95 16.78
CA GLY A 147 6.61 -3.09 15.37
C GLY A 147 5.81 -2.11 14.51
N VAL A 148 6.40 -1.67 13.40
CA VAL A 148 5.89 -0.62 12.52
C VAL A 148 5.27 -1.21 11.26
N LEU A 149 4.04 -0.80 10.95
CA LEU A 149 3.35 -1.08 9.69
C LEU A 149 3.24 0.20 8.87
N VAL A 150 3.76 0.19 7.65
CA VAL A 150 3.47 1.22 6.66
C VAL A 150 2.42 0.69 5.69
N TRP A 151 1.25 1.35 5.70
CA TRP A 151 0.09 0.94 4.89
C TRP A 151 -0.26 2.01 3.89
N LYS A 152 0.00 1.75 2.62
CA LYS A 152 -0.37 2.66 1.54
C LYS A 152 -1.76 2.34 1.01
N THR A 153 -2.58 3.37 0.84
CA THR A 153 -3.94 3.27 0.31
C THR A 153 -4.36 4.53 -0.42
N GLN A 154 -5.50 4.46 -1.10
CA GLN A 154 -6.08 5.59 -1.82
C GLN A 154 -7.60 5.46 -1.85
N ASN A 155 -8.31 6.53 -1.50
CA ASN A 155 -9.76 6.58 -1.70
C ASN A 155 -10.11 6.37 -3.17
N THR A 156 -11.13 5.59 -3.44
CA THR A 156 -11.52 5.22 -4.80
C THR A 156 -12.98 5.53 -5.11
N ILE A 157 -13.29 5.64 -6.40
CA ILE A 157 -14.65 5.81 -6.90
C ILE A 157 -14.96 4.63 -7.81
N THR A 158 -16.00 3.89 -7.49
CA THR A 158 -16.46 2.76 -8.26
C THR A 158 -17.98 2.77 -8.42
N GLY A 159 -18.48 2.51 -9.64
CA GLY A 159 -19.92 2.56 -9.91
C GLY A 159 -20.58 3.87 -9.48
N SER A 160 -19.91 5.01 -9.67
CA SER A 160 -20.35 6.34 -9.22
C SER A 160 -20.54 6.47 -7.70
N LYS A 161 -19.89 5.62 -6.90
CA LYS A 161 -19.88 5.68 -5.44
C LYS A 161 -18.47 5.93 -4.93
N PHE A 162 -18.34 6.84 -3.98
CA PHE A 162 -17.09 7.07 -3.25
C PHE A 162 -16.90 5.99 -2.20
N LEU A 163 -15.72 5.40 -2.15
CA LEU A 163 -15.32 4.42 -1.15
C LEU A 163 -14.15 4.99 -0.33
N PRO A 164 -14.33 5.25 0.96
CA PRO A 164 -13.34 5.87 1.84
C PRO A 164 -12.33 4.82 2.34
N THR A 165 -11.46 4.31 1.46
CA THR A 165 -10.49 3.26 1.80
C THR A 165 -9.41 3.73 2.77
N GLU A 166 -9.12 5.03 2.83
CA GLU A 166 -8.20 5.59 3.82
C GLU A 166 -8.77 5.49 5.22
N GLU A 167 -10.02 5.88 5.41
CA GLU A 167 -10.74 5.84 6.68
C GLU A 167 -11.02 4.40 7.13
N LEU A 168 -11.35 3.51 6.18
CA LEU A 168 -11.52 2.09 6.45
C LEU A 168 -10.19 1.46 6.91
N SER A 169 -9.07 1.81 6.29
CA SER A 169 -7.74 1.31 6.70
C SER A 169 -7.39 1.72 8.12
N TRP A 170 -7.66 2.98 8.48
CA TRP A 170 -7.48 3.47 9.84
C TRP A 170 -8.37 2.71 10.84
N LEU A 171 -9.67 2.55 10.52
CA LEU A 171 -10.62 1.84 11.39
C LEU A 171 -10.21 0.39 11.63
N PHE A 172 -9.77 -0.32 10.59
CA PHE A 172 -9.33 -1.71 10.73
C PHE A 172 -8.03 -1.82 11.51
N ALA A 173 -7.12 -0.86 11.36
CA ALA A 173 -5.90 -0.79 12.16
C ALA A 173 -6.22 -0.62 13.66
N GLU A 174 -7.09 0.34 14.00
CA GLU A 174 -7.52 0.60 15.38
C GLU A 174 -8.21 -0.63 16.00
N GLN A 175 -9.12 -1.28 15.25
CA GLN A 175 -9.82 -2.50 15.71
C GLN A 175 -8.86 -3.67 16.00
N ASN A 176 -7.74 -3.76 15.31
CA ASN A 176 -6.72 -4.76 15.57
C ASN A 176 -5.80 -4.40 16.74
N GLY A 177 -5.76 -3.14 17.17
CA GLY A 177 -4.91 -2.66 18.26
C GLY A 177 -3.66 -1.92 17.80
N PHE A 178 -3.63 -1.47 16.57
CA PHE A 178 -2.60 -0.54 16.11
C PHE A 178 -2.86 0.87 16.63
N GLU A 179 -1.77 1.58 16.90
CA GLU A 179 -1.73 3.02 17.18
C GLU A 179 -1.23 3.77 15.95
N VAL A 180 -1.83 4.90 15.61
CA VAL A 180 -1.34 5.75 14.52
C VAL A 180 -0.13 6.53 15.00
N LEU A 181 1.03 6.37 14.35
CA LEU A 181 2.20 7.20 14.56
C LEU A 181 2.19 8.43 13.66
N ASP A 182 1.84 8.23 12.37
CA ASP A 182 1.90 9.31 11.40
C ASP A 182 1.01 9.06 10.17
N LYS A 183 0.79 10.10 9.37
CA LYS A 183 0.09 10.05 8.10
C LYS A 183 0.81 10.91 7.08
N PHE A 184 1.29 10.30 5.99
CA PHE A 184 1.88 11.02 4.87
C PHE A 184 0.96 11.01 3.66
N THR A 185 0.94 12.10 2.92
CA THR A 185 0.12 12.28 1.72
C THR A 185 0.99 12.41 0.48
N LEU A 186 0.86 11.47 -0.44
CA LEU A 186 1.43 11.53 -1.78
C LEU A 186 0.49 12.27 -2.70
N LEU A 187 0.94 13.36 -3.32
CA LEU A 187 0.19 14.09 -4.34
C LEU A 187 0.56 13.63 -5.75
N ALA A 188 -0.44 13.49 -6.61
CA ALA A 188 -0.23 13.26 -8.03
C ALA A 188 -0.26 14.57 -8.81
N LYS A 189 0.79 14.86 -9.59
CA LYS A 189 0.84 16.05 -10.47
C LYS A 189 -0.14 15.93 -11.63
N GLN A 190 -0.42 14.70 -12.07
CA GLN A 190 -1.33 14.41 -13.18
C GLN A 190 -2.13 13.13 -12.92
N ARG A 191 -3.30 13.02 -13.53
CA ARG A 191 -4.13 11.81 -13.50
C ARG A 191 -4.53 11.44 -14.92
N LEU A 192 -4.53 10.13 -15.19
CA LEU A 192 -5.09 9.59 -16.42
C LEU A 192 -6.61 9.82 -16.41
N ILE A 193 -7.10 10.46 -17.46
CA ILE A 193 -8.51 10.76 -17.63
C ILE A 193 -9.06 9.88 -18.76
N SER A 194 -10.12 9.12 -18.48
CA SER A 194 -10.84 8.42 -19.53
C SER A 194 -11.57 9.43 -20.40
N GLY A 195 -11.24 9.50 -21.70
CA GLY A 195 -11.95 10.33 -22.67
C GLY A 195 -13.43 9.94 -22.90
N LYS A 196 -13.88 8.84 -22.27
CA LYS A 196 -15.27 8.36 -22.38
C LYS A 196 -16.23 9.03 -21.37
N VAL A 197 -15.71 9.75 -20.38
CA VAL A 197 -16.52 10.43 -19.35
C VAL A 197 -16.96 11.78 -19.89
N LYS A 198 -18.24 11.91 -20.30
CA LYS A 198 -18.82 13.16 -20.81
C LYS A 198 -19.07 14.21 -19.73
N GLN A 199 -19.37 13.79 -18.50
CA GLN A 199 -19.63 14.69 -17.39
C GLN A 199 -18.99 14.11 -16.10
N GLN A 200 -18.25 14.95 -15.40
CA GLN A 200 -17.64 14.58 -14.12
C GLN A 200 -18.69 14.62 -13.02
N GLN A 201 -18.89 13.49 -12.32
CA GLN A 201 -19.87 13.34 -11.23
C GLN A 201 -19.22 13.46 -9.84
N HIS A 202 -17.91 13.18 -9.73
CA HIS A 202 -17.17 13.25 -8.48
C HIS A 202 -15.86 14.02 -8.67
N ALA A 203 -15.38 14.63 -7.60
CA ALA A 203 -14.02 15.17 -7.58
C ALA A 203 -13.01 14.06 -7.87
N ARG A 204 -11.97 14.39 -8.65
CA ARG A 204 -10.88 13.46 -8.92
C ARG A 204 -9.96 13.39 -7.71
N ASN A 205 -9.65 12.20 -7.27
CA ASN A 205 -8.67 12.02 -6.20
C ASN A 205 -7.24 12.18 -6.76
N TYR A 206 -6.49 13.12 -6.22
CA TYR A 206 -5.09 13.40 -6.55
C TYR A 206 -4.14 13.03 -5.42
N SER A 207 -4.59 12.27 -4.44
CA SER A 207 -3.78 11.87 -3.30
C SER A 207 -3.82 10.37 -3.07
N SER A 208 -2.73 9.85 -2.50
CA SER A 208 -2.66 8.55 -1.84
C SER A 208 -2.09 8.76 -0.45
N THR A 209 -2.44 7.91 0.47
CA THR A 209 -2.02 8.02 1.88
C THR A 209 -1.09 6.87 2.23
N PHE A 210 -0.01 7.19 2.95
CA PHE A 210 0.80 6.26 3.70
C PHE A 210 0.48 6.46 5.17
N TRP A 211 -0.24 5.52 5.75
CA TRP A 211 -0.40 5.41 7.18
C TRP A 211 0.82 4.75 7.78
N VAL A 212 1.30 5.28 8.90
CA VAL A 212 2.33 4.65 9.72
C VAL A 212 1.69 4.25 11.03
N PHE A 213 1.59 2.96 11.25
CA PHE A 213 1.00 2.37 12.44
C PHE A 213 2.07 1.69 13.29
N LYS A 214 1.84 1.62 14.59
CA LYS A 214 2.63 0.86 15.53
C LYS A 214 1.75 -0.19 16.22
N LYS A 215 2.23 -1.42 16.30
CA LYS A 215 1.57 -2.44 17.12
C LYS A 215 1.73 -2.08 18.59
N SER A 216 0.65 -1.71 19.25
CA SER A 216 0.67 -1.42 20.68
C SER A 216 0.27 -2.64 21.50
N LYS A 217 0.70 -2.68 22.75
CA LYS A 217 0.18 -3.67 23.71
C LYS A 217 -1.32 -3.52 23.80
N LYS A 218 -2.07 -4.62 23.62
CA LYS A 218 -3.48 -4.61 23.98
C LYS A 218 -3.59 -4.15 25.43
N LYS A 219 -4.10 -2.96 25.68
CA LYS A 219 -4.47 -2.56 27.01
C LYS A 219 -5.53 -3.55 27.48
N SER A 220 -5.20 -4.36 28.50
CA SER A 220 -6.21 -5.16 29.20
C SER A 220 -7.25 -4.18 29.74
N ILE A 221 -8.46 -4.23 29.20
CA ILE A 221 -9.61 -3.50 29.74
C ILE A 221 -10.10 -4.24 30.96
#